data_db7bc3e3791bf1324d2d1011feb60af2
#
_entry.id   db7bc3e3791bf1324d2d1011feb60af2
#
_cell.length_a   1.000
_cell.length_b   1.000
_cell.length_c   1.000
_cell.angle_alpha   90.00
_cell.angle_beta   90.00
_cell.angle_gamma   90.00
#
_symmetry.space_group_name_H-M   'P 1'
#
loop_
_entity.id
_entity.type
_entity.pdbx_description
1 polymer ?
#
loop_
_entity_poly.entity_id
_entity_poly.type
_entity_poly.pdbx_seq_one_letter_code
_entity_poly.pdbx_strand_id
1 'polypeptide(L)'
;RKLNVDSKEAYNYFYKMGEIEKSWNIHNITNQVVLLYKLENYINYYYGEMPYSTRCLSKYDLVYLNDNEIVLMFPNPRSKNEVPEYVHYGKIIECFKNEKKWLERLGIPYVYQVNKKVSSSEIKELIRMSEVNFDSKIHEITRRTLELGKKYIMVAGPSSSGKTTTTKKIALDLEAQGIKTLLISVDDYFKNRCDTPKNEDGSYNFECMEAIDLESLNHDLKALGDGEEVRLPRFNFITGKREYYEYPVK
;
A
#
# COMPACT_ATOMS: atom_id res chain seq x y z
N ARG A 1 -1.04 -10.60 -30.34
CA ARG A 1 -2.43 -10.68 -30.85
C ARG A 1 -3.41 -10.77 -29.69
N LYS A 2 -4.48 -9.94 -29.72
CA LYS A 2 -5.59 -9.96 -28.75
C LYS A 2 -6.60 -11.05 -29.13
N LEU A 3 -7.05 -11.85 -28.18
CA LEU A 3 -7.98 -12.97 -28.36
C LEU A 3 -9.08 -12.86 -27.29
N ASN A 4 -10.35 -12.89 -27.73
CA ASN A 4 -11.49 -13.04 -26.84
C ASN A 4 -11.86 -14.52 -26.82
N VAL A 5 -11.77 -15.15 -25.67
CA VAL A 5 -11.92 -16.60 -25.51
C VAL A 5 -12.99 -16.87 -24.46
N ASP A 6 -13.81 -17.90 -24.66
CA ASP A 6 -14.75 -18.36 -23.63
C ASP A 6 -14.02 -18.75 -22.34
N SER A 7 -14.60 -18.43 -21.20
CA SER A 7 -13.96 -18.67 -19.90
C SER A 7 -13.64 -20.14 -19.63
N LYS A 8 -14.50 -21.07 -20.10
CA LYS A 8 -14.24 -22.53 -19.97
C LYS A 8 -13.10 -22.98 -20.87
N GLU A 9 -13.00 -22.42 -22.06
CA GLU A 9 -11.91 -22.71 -22.99
C GLU A 9 -10.59 -22.18 -22.44
N ALA A 10 -10.56 -20.94 -21.92
CA ALA A 10 -9.40 -20.35 -21.28
C ALA A 10 -8.97 -21.14 -20.03
N TYR A 11 -9.92 -21.55 -19.17
CA TYR A 11 -9.67 -22.43 -18.03
C TYR A 11 -8.98 -23.73 -18.47
N ASN A 12 -9.56 -24.44 -19.45
CA ASN A 12 -9.03 -25.70 -19.95
C ASN A 12 -7.64 -25.55 -20.56
N TYR A 13 -7.38 -24.44 -21.25
CA TYR A 13 -6.06 -24.14 -21.80
C TYR A 13 -5.00 -24.04 -20.71
N PHE A 14 -5.20 -23.19 -19.70
CA PHE A 14 -4.24 -23.01 -18.62
C PHE A 14 -4.10 -24.25 -17.74
N TYR A 15 -5.19 -24.99 -17.51
CA TYR A 15 -5.14 -26.24 -16.77
C TYR A 15 -4.26 -27.29 -17.46
N LYS A 16 -4.39 -27.47 -18.78
CA LYS A 16 -3.56 -28.37 -19.58
C LYS A 16 -2.09 -27.95 -19.61
N MET A 17 -1.81 -26.66 -19.53
CA MET A 17 -0.45 -26.13 -19.47
C MET A 17 0.20 -26.25 -18.08
N GLY A 18 -0.52 -26.78 -17.08
CA GLY A 18 -0.05 -26.88 -15.69
C GLY A 18 -0.12 -25.57 -14.90
N GLU A 19 -0.72 -24.51 -15.47
CA GLU A 19 -0.88 -23.19 -14.86
C GLU A 19 -2.14 -23.19 -13.96
N ILE A 20 -2.08 -23.96 -12.89
CA ILE A 20 -3.25 -24.25 -12.04
C ILE A 20 -3.84 -22.99 -11.42
N GLU A 21 -2.98 -22.07 -10.95
CA GLU A 21 -3.41 -20.81 -10.35
C GLU A 21 -4.23 -19.96 -11.33
N LYS A 22 -3.73 -19.86 -12.57
CA LYS A 22 -4.42 -19.10 -13.63
C LYS A 22 -5.75 -19.73 -14.00
N SER A 23 -5.80 -21.05 -14.12
CA SER A 23 -7.03 -21.76 -14.44
C SER A 23 -8.11 -21.51 -13.37
N TRP A 24 -7.77 -21.62 -12.09
CA TRP A 24 -8.71 -21.39 -11.00
C TRP A 24 -9.12 -19.91 -10.86
N ASN A 25 -8.23 -18.98 -11.12
CA ASN A 25 -8.58 -17.56 -11.15
C ASN A 25 -9.62 -17.29 -12.24
N ILE A 26 -9.46 -17.89 -13.44
CA ILE A 26 -10.42 -17.76 -14.55
C ILE A 26 -11.76 -18.43 -14.20
N HIS A 27 -11.75 -19.58 -13.50
CA HIS A 27 -12.98 -20.24 -13.06
C HIS A 27 -13.84 -19.34 -12.18
N ASN A 28 -13.23 -18.46 -11.37
CA ASN A 28 -13.93 -17.54 -10.47
C ASN A 28 -14.33 -16.22 -11.14
N ILE A 29 -13.98 -16.00 -12.42
CA ILE A 29 -14.42 -14.82 -13.15
C ILE A 29 -15.89 -14.99 -13.56
N THR A 30 -16.73 -14.02 -13.23
CA THR A 30 -18.15 -14.03 -13.58
C THR A 30 -18.41 -13.75 -15.07
N ASN A 31 -17.42 -13.19 -15.78
CA ASN A 31 -17.52 -12.90 -17.20
C ASN A 31 -17.39 -14.18 -18.04
N GLN A 32 -18.25 -14.33 -19.04
CA GLN A 32 -18.20 -15.46 -19.97
C GLN A 32 -17.01 -15.40 -20.93
N VAL A 33 -16.40 -14.24 -21.11
CA VAL A 33 -15.30 -14.00 -22.05
C VAL A 33 -14.07 -13.50 -21.29
N VAL A 34 -12.94 -14.14 -21.56
CA VAL A 34 -11.61 -13.78 -21.01
C VAL A 34 -10.76 -13.20 -22.13
N LEU A 35 -10.09 -12.10 -21.83
CA LEU A 35 -9.18 -11.44 -22.75
C LEU A 35 -7.78 -12.05 -22.63
N LEU A 36 -7.36 -12.75 -23.69
CA LEU A 36 -6.03 -13.33 -23.79
C LEU A 36 -5.16 -12.52 -24.77
N TYR A 37 -3.86 -12.51 -24.51
CA TYR A 37 -2.87 -11.97 -25.43
C TYR A 37 -1.87 -13.06 -25.82
N LYS A 38 -1.64 -13.18 -27.13
CA LYS A 38 -0.67 -14.10 -27.69
C LYS A 38 0.54 -13.33 -28.23
N LEU A 39 1.73 -13.72 -27.74
CA LEU A 39 3.02 -13.29 -28.26
C LEU A 39 3.77 -14.55 -28.68
N GLU A 40 3.95 -14.76 -29.99
CA GLU A 40 4.51 -16.00 -30.55
C GLU A 40 3.79 -17.24 -30.02
N ASN A 41 4.45 -18.08 -29.23
CA ASN A 41 3.90 -19.28 -28.62
C ASN A 41 3.42 -19.05 -27.18
N TYR A 42 3.63 -17.88 -26.61
CA TYR A 42 3.21 -17.55 -25.25
C TYR A 42 1.83 -16.93 -25.24
N ILE A 43 0.94 -17.45 -24.43
CA ILE A 43 -0.41 -16.94 -24.23
C ILE A 43 -0.63 -16.66 -22.73
N ASN A 44 -1.17 -15.48 -22.44
CA ASN A 44 -1.56 -15.14 -21.07
C ASN A 44 -2.78 -14.20 -21.06
N TYR A 45 -3.44 -14.06 -19.90
CA TYR A 45 -4.50 -13.07 -19.71
C TYR A 45 -3.98 -11.85 -18.97
N TYR A 46 -4.61 -10.70 -19.26
CA TYR A 46 -4.28 -9.42 -18.63
C TYR A 46 -5.57 -8.64 -18.37
N TYR A 47 -5.61 -7.90 -17.28
CA TYR A 47 -6.78 -7.10 -16.91
C TYR A 47 -6.88 -5.79 -17.66
N GLY A 48 -5.80 -5.31 -18.26
CA GLY A 48 -5.74 -4.08 -19.05
C GLY A 48 -5.41 -4.32 -20.51
N GLU A 49 -5.45 -3.26 -21.29
CA GLU A 49 -5.04 -3.34 -22.69
C GLU A 49 -3.52 -3.37 -22.82
N MET A 50 -3.04 -4.32 -23.62
CA MET A 50 -1.63 -4.42 -23.97
C MET A 50 -1.35 -3.67 -25.27
N PRO A 51 -0.16 -3.08 -25.44
CA PRO A 51 0.23 -2.43 -26.68
C PRO A 51 0.21 -3.42 -27.84
N TYR A 52 -0.06 -2.92 -29.03
CA TYR A 52 -0.15 -3.74 -30.25
C TYR A 52 1.19 -4.36 -30.70
N SER A 53 2.30 -3.84 -30.21
CA SER A 53 3.65 -4.29 -30.55
C SER A 53 4.61 -4.12 -29.38
N THR A 54 5.53 -5.07 -29.20
CA THR A 54 6.65 -4.99 -28.25
C THR A 54 7.64 -3.86 -28.56
N ARG A 55 7.60 -3.30 -29.79
CA ARG A 55 8.40 -2.12 -30.16
C ARG A 55 8.10 -0.87 -29.32
N CYS A 56 6.93 -0.83 -28.65
CA CYS A 56 6.60 0.24 -27.71
C CYS A 56 7.45 0.18 -26.43
N LEU A 57 8.07 -0.96 -26.12
CA LEU A 57 8.90 -1.19 -24.95
C LEU A 57 10.38 -0.98 -25.32
N SER A 58 10.77 0.27 -25.50
CA SER A 58 12.11 0.63 -25.96
C SER A 58 13.11 0.93 -24.85
N LYS A 59 12.61 1.22 -23.64
CA LYS A 59 13.45 1.59 -22.49
C LYS A 59 13.11 0.69 -21.31
N TYR A 60 14.02 -0.20 -20.97
CA TYR A 60 13.96 -1.01 -19.76
C TYR A 60 15.37 -1.52 -19.44
N ASP A 61 15.55 -1.98 -18.23
CA ASP A 61 16.75 -2.69 -17.79
C ASP A 61 16.37 -3.84 -16.87
N LEU A 62 17.24 -4.85 -16.78
CA LEU A 62 17.07 -6.02 -15.94
C LEU A 62 18.25 -6.13 -14.98
N VAL A 63 17.98 -5.99 -13.69
CA VAL A 63 18.97 -6.17 -12.64
C VAL A 63 18.83 -7.56 -12.05
N TYR A 64 19.83 -8.39 -12.24
CA TYR A 64 19.91 -9.72 -11.61
C TYR A 64 20.37 -9.56 -10.16
N LEU A 65 19.59 -10.03 -9.21
CA LEU A 65 19.95 -10.02 -7.80
C LEU A 65 20.49 -11.37 -7.32
N ASN A 66 19.81 -12.45 -7.69
CA ASN A 66 20.18 -13.84 -7.40
C ASN A 66 19.29 -14.80 -8.20
N ASP A 67 19.49 -16.11 -8.05
CA ASP A 67 18.82 -17.15 -8.84
C ASP A 67 17.28 -17.10 -8.81
N ASN A 68 16.70 -16.46 -7.82
CA ASN A 68 15.24 -16.37 -7.64
C ASN A 68 14.69 -14.93 -7.78
N GLU A 69 15.55 -13.94 -8.04
CA GLU A 69 15.15 -12.54 -8.02
C GLU A 69 15.77 -11.75 -9.16
N ILE A 70 14.91 -11.20 -10.00
CA ILE A 70 15.25 -10.27 -11.07
C ILE A 70 14.41 -9.00 -10.89
N VAL A 71 15.02 -7.85 -11.01
CA VAL A 71 14.31 -6.57 -10.98
C VAL A 71 14.18 -6.04 -12.39
N LEU A 72 12.95 -5.79 -12.81
CA LEU A 72 12.64 -5.09 -14.06
C LEU A 72 12.55 -3.59 -13.77
N MET A 73 13.46 -2.84 -14.39
CA MET A 73 13.50 -1.38 -14.33
C MET A 73 12.86 -0.79 -15.58
N PHE A 74 12.01 0.22 -15.41
CA PHE A 74 11.36 0.93 -16.52
C PHE A 74 11.15 2.41 -16.17
N PRO A 75 11.00 3.29 -17.17
CA PRO A 75 10.75 4.71 -16.96
C PRO A 75 9.50 4.97 -16.11
N ASN A 76 9.56 6.00 -15.30
CA ASN A 76 8.43 6.50 -14.52
C ASN A 76 8.37 8.04 -14.62
N PRO A 77 7.28 8.68 -14.24
CA PRO A 77 7.15 10.15 -14.32
C PRO A 77 8.25 10.93 -13.59
N ARG A 78 8.78 10.38 -12.49
CA ARG A 78 9.86 11.02 -11.71
C ARG A 78 11.23 10.93 -12.40
N SER A 79 11.44 9.90 -13.22
CA SER A 79 12.70 9.68 -13.96
C SER A 79 12.73 10.35 -15.35
N LYS A 80 11.77 11.25 -15.65
CA LYS A 80 11.69 12.00 -16.92
C LYS A 80 11.79 11.10 -18.16
N ASN A 81 11.10 9.97 -18.15
CA ASN A 81 11.10 8.95 -19.21
C ASN A 81 12.46 8.26 -19.46
N GLU A 82 13.41 8.35 -18.52
CA GLU A 82 14.61 7.52 -18.52
C GLU A 82 14.48 6.36 -17.54
N VAL A 83 15.23 5.28 -17.75
CA VAL A 83 15.30 4.17 -16.79
C VAL A 83 16.08 4.66 -15.57
N PRO A 84 15.49 4.65 -14.36
CA PRO A 84 16.20 5.10 -13.17
C PRO A 84 17.30 4.11 -12.77
N GLU A 85 18.27 4.58 -12.01
CA GLU A 85 19.24 3.68 -11.37
C GLU A 85 18.57 2.78 -10.34
N TYR A 86 19.05 1.56 -10.24
CA TYR A 86 18.54 0.61 -9.24
C TYR A 86 18.94 1.04 -7.82
N VAL A 87 17.96 1.19 -6.97
CA VAL A 87 18.15 1.40 -5.52
C VAL A 87 17.63 0.19 -4.76
N HIS A 88 18.49 -0.40 -3.94
CA HIS A 88 18.10 -1.56 -3.13
C HIS A 88 17.32 -1.16 -1.88
N TYR A 89 16.03 -1.44 -1.84
CA TYR A 89 15.14 -1.20 -0.69
C TYR A 89 15.01 -2.45 0.19
N GLY A 90 16.12 -2.88 0.80
CA GLY A 90 16.21 -4.16 1.53
C GLY A 90 15.10 -4.40 2.55
N LYS A 91 14.73 -3.39 3.36
CA LYS A 91 13.66 -3.52 4.36
C LYS A 91 12.28 -3.77 3.73
N ILE A 92 11.96 -3.12 2.62
CA ILE A 92 10.69 -3.31 1.91
C ILE A 92 10.66 -4.71 1.30
N ILE A 93 11.73 -5.13 0.66
CA ILE A 93 11.88 -6.47 0.07
C ILE A 93 11.73 -7.54 1.15
N GLU A 94 12.34 -7.36 2.31
CA GLU A 94 12.22 -8.26 3.45
C GLU A 94 10.79 -8.36 3.96
N CYS A 95 10.06 -7.25 4.06
CA CYS A 95 8.65 -7.25 4.42
C CYS A 95 7.81 -8.09 3.45
N PHE A 96 8.00 -7.94 2.15
CA PHE A 96 7.30 -8.74 1.14
C PHE A 96 7.66 -10.23 1.23
N LYS A 97 8.95 -10.57 1.45
CA LYS A 97 9.39 -11.95 1.65
C LYS A 97 8.78 -12.59 2.89
N ASN A 98 8.70 -11.86 3.98
CA ASN A 98 8.10 -12.33 5.22
C ASN A 98 6.59 -12.55 5.07
N GLU A 99 5.89 -11.63 4.38
CA GLU A 99 4.47 -11.78 4.07
C GLU A 99 4.21 -12.99 3.18
N LYS A 100 5.01 -13.19 2.13
CA LYS A 100 4.92 -14.36 1.26
C LYS A 100 5.07 -15.67 2.05
N LYS A 101 6.10 -15.77 2.91
CA LYS A 101 6.31 -16.94 3.78
C LYS A 101 5.13 -17.20 4.71
N TRP A 102 4.51 -16.14 5.24
CA TRP A 102 3.33 -16.28 6.08
C TRP A 102 2.13 -16.83 5.30
N LEU A 103 1.85 -16.28 4.11
CA LEU A 103 0.80 -16.78 3.22
C LEU A 103 1.03 -18.24 2.78
N GLU A 104 2.28 -18.62 2.52
CA GLU A 104 2.65 -20.01 2.22
C GLU A 104 2.36 -20.95 3.39
N ARG A 105 2.69 -20.55 4.63
CA ARG A 105 2.36 -21.33 5.84
C ARG A 105 0.86 -21.53 6.04
N LEU A 106 0.05 -20.55 5.66
CA LEU A 106 -1.41 -20.64 5.68
C LEU A 106 -1.99 -21.44 4.51
N GLY A 107 -1.16 -21.86 3.55
CA GLY A 107 -1.60 -22.55 2.34
C GLY A 107 -2.39 -21.69 1.37
N ILE A 108 -2.19 -20.35 1.40
CA ILE A 108 -2.90 -19.37 0.57
C ILE A 108 -1.96 -18.40 -0.17
N PRO A 109 -0.82 -18.84 -0.74
CA PRO A 109 0.10 -17.94 -1.45
C PRO A 109 -0.51 -17.27 -2.69
N TYR A 110 -1.66 -17.76 -3.18
CA TYR A 110 -2.33 -17.23 -4.36
C TYR A 110 -3.82 -16.93 -4.11
N VAL A 111 -4.36 -15.97 -4.85
CA VAL A 111 -5.76 -15.49 -4.71
C VAL A 111 -6.78 -16.62 -4.88
N TYR A 112 -6.56 -17.55 -5.78
CA TYR A 112 -7.50 -18.66 -5.99
C TYR A 112 -7.69 -19.54 -4.74
N GLN A 113 -6.66 -19.68 -3.90
CA GLN A 113 -6.75 -20.43 -2.65
C GLN A 113 -7.57 -19.68 -1.59
N VAL A 114 -7.46 -18.35 -1.56
CA VAL A 114 -8.35 -17.51 -0.75
C VAL A 114 -9.79 -17.68 -1.21
N ASN A 115 -10.04 -17.64 -2.53
CA ASN A 115 -11.38 -17.85 -3.11
C ASN A 115 -11.95 -19.22 -2.73
N LYS A 116 -11.13 -20.28 -2.69
CA LYS A 116 -11.56 -21.61 -2.20
C LYS A 116 -12.01 -21.56 -0.75
N LYS A 117 -11.28 -20.86 0.13
CA LYS A 117 -11.68 -20.70 1.55
C LYS A 117 -12.95 -19.88 1.71
N VAL A 118 -13.21 -18.91 0.84
CA VAL A 118 -14.49 -18.20 0.78
C VAL A 118 -15.63 -19.18 0.48
N SER A 119 -15.45 -20.02 -0.53
CA SER A 119 -16.48 -20.99 -0.96
C SER A 119 -16.74 -22.10 0.06
N SER A 120 -15.73 -22.50 0.84
CA SER A 120 -15.83 -23.54 1.87
C SER A 120 -16.24 -23.02 3.25
N SER A 121 -16.55 -21.73 3.39
CA SER A 121 -16.84 -21.05 4.68
C SER A 121 -15.68 -21.01 5.68
N GLU A 122 -14.48 -21.40 5.30
CA GLU A 122 -13.26 -21.34 6.12
C GLU A 122 -12.67 -19.93 6.21
N ILE A 123 -13.22 -19.00 5.45
CA ILE A 123 -12.74 -17.60 5.39
C ILE A 123 -12.77 -16.92 6.76
N LYS A 124 -13.72 -17.27 7.64
CA LYS A 124 -13.82 -16.68 8.97
C LYS A 124 -12.60 -16.98 9.84
N GLU A 125 -12.06 -18.19 9.73
CA GLU A 125 -10.85 -18.58 10.46
C GLU A 125 -9.63 -17.84 9.90
N LEU A 126 -9.53 -17.74 8.57
CA LEU A 126 -8.46 -16.98 7.93
C LEU A 126 -8.48 -15.49 8.35
N ILE A 127 -9.66 -14.86 8.43
CA ILE A 127 -9.80 -13.48 8.91
C ILE A 127 -9.27 -13.38 10.35
N ARG A 128 -9.70 -14.27 11.26
CA ARG A 128 -9.23 -14.26 12.65
C ARG A 128 -7.71 -14.42 12.74
N MET A 129 -7.12 -15.35 11.99
CA MET A 129 -5.66 -15.52 11.96
C MET A 129 -4.94 -14.27 11.47
N SER A 130 -5.51 -13.59 10.46
CA SER A 130 -4.96 -12.34 9.92
C SER A 130 -5.03 -11.20 10.95
N GLU A 131 -6.15 -11.10 11.69
CA GLU A 131 -6.31 -10.13 12.78
C GLU A 131 -5.32 -10.37 13.91
N VAL A 132 -5.17 -11.62 14.36
CA VAL A 132 -4.20 -11.99 15.41
C VAL A 132 -2.75 -11.69 14.96
N ASN A 133 -2.40 -11.98 13.70
CA ASN A 133 -1.09 -11.67 13.15
C ASN A 133 -0.86 -10.14 13.10
N PHE A 134 -1.88 -9.38 12.74
CA PHE A 134 -1.81 -7.93 12.73
C PHE A 134 -1.62 -7.34 14.13
N ASP A 135 -2.42 -7.79 15.10
CA ASP A 135 -2.31 -7.35 16.49
C ASP A 135 -0.96 -7.73 17.11
N SER A 136 -0.42 -8.90 16.78
CA SER A 136 0.95 -9.29 17.18
C SER A 136 2.03 -8.33 16.63
N LYS A 137 1.90 -7.89 15.37
CA LYS A 137 2.80 -6.89 14.79
C LYS A 137 2.65 -5.51 15.46
N ILE A 138 1.44 -5.11 15.82
CA ILE A 138 1.21 -3.88 16.60
C ILE A 138 1.93 -3.96 17.95
N HIS A 139 1.74 -5.07 18.67
CA HIS A 139 2.39 -5.28 19.96
C HIS A 139 3.93 -5.29 19.87
N GLU A 140 4.49 -5.84 18.80
CA GLU A 140 5.94 -5.77 18.56
C GLU A 140 6.42 -4.32 18.36
N ILE A 141 5.67 -3.50 17.60
CA ILE A 141 5.99 -2.08 17.39
C ILE A 141 5.98 -1.33 18.73
N THR A 142 4.95 -1.49 19.55
CA THR A 142 4.81 -0.78 20.81
C THR A 142 5.88 -1.20 21.81
N ARG A 143 6.15 -2.49 21.95
CA ARG A 143 7.24 -3.01 22.77
C ARG A 143 8.59 -2.40 22.37
N ARG A 144 8.91 -2.42 21.06
CA ARG A 144 10.16 -1.85 20.53
C ARG A 144 10.24 -0.33 20.76
N THR A 145 9.12 0.38 20.66
CA THR A 145 9.04 1.82 20.93
C THR A 145 9.41 2.13 22.36
N LEU A 146 8.87 1.37 23.32
CA LEU A 146 9.15 1.53 24.75
C LEU A 146 10.61 1.17 25.06
N GLU A 147 11.13 0.07 24.53
CA GLU A 147 12.54 -0.33 24.71
C GLU A 147 13.51 0.73 24.21
N LEU A 148 13.18 1.41 23.11
CA LEU A 148 14.01 2.46 22.53
C LEU A 148 13.77 3.84 23.16
N GLY A 149 12.81 3.99 24.07
CA GLY A 149 12.47 5.26 24.72
C GLY A 149 12.04 6.34 23.73
N LYS A 150 11.36 5.97 22.62
CA LYS A 150 10.97 6.93 21.59
C LYS A 150 9.68 7.66 21.96
N LYS A 151 9.70 8.99 21.85
CA LYS A 151 8.52 9.84 22.08
C LYS A 151 7.58 9.92 20.85
N TYR A 152 8.11 9.71 19.65
CA TYR A 152 7.35 9.86 18.40
C TYR A 152 7.35 8.57 17.60
N ILE A 153 6.17 8.18 17.13
CA ILE A 153 5.97 7.09 16.17
C ILE A 153 5.36 7.70 14.91
N MET A 154 6.11 7.71 13.81
CA MET A 154 5.63 8.21 12.53
C MET A 154 5.13 7.06 11.66
N VAL A 155 3.84 7.09 11.29
CA VAL A 155 3.21 6.10 10.42
C VAL A 155 2.98 6.71 9.05
N ALA A 156 3.73 6.23 8.06
CA ALA A 156 3.63 6.68 6.68
C ALA A 156 3.13 5.55 5.77
N GLY A 157 2.47 5.91 4.68
CA GLY A 157 1.98 4.97 3.68
C GLY A 157 1.06 5.65 2.67
N PRO A 158 0.73 5.00 1.55
CA PRO A 158 -0.14 5.55 0.53
C PRO A 158 -1.58 5.76 1.04
N SER A 159 -2.39 6.47 0.26
CA SER A 159 -3.82 6.64 0.59
C SER A 159 -4.51 5.29 0.72
N SER A 160 -5.47 5.19 1.63
CA SER A 160 -6.24 3.97 1.92
C SER A 160 -5.42 2.74 2.36
N SER A 161 -4.15 2.91 2.76
CA SER A 161 -3.28 1.80 3.25
C SER A 161 -3.56 1.37 4.69
N GLY A 162 -4.52 1.98 5.38
CA GLY A 162 -4.85 1.66 6.77
C GLY A 162 -4.00 2.42 7.81
N LYS A 163 -3.30 3.50 7.43
CA LYS A 163 -2.51 4.33 8.37
C LYS A 163 -3.27 4.67 9.65
N THR A 164 -4.45 5.25 9.50
CA THR A 164 -5.29 5.68 10.63
C THR A 164 -5.68 4.51 11.55
N THR A 165 -6.03 3.36 10.97
CA THR A 165 -6.37 2.15 11.74
C THR A 165 -5.15 1.64 12.50
N THR A 166 -4.00 1.56 11.85
CA THR A 166 -2.73 1.14 12.45
C THR A 166 -2.33 2.08 13.59
N THR A 167 -2.38 3.39 13.37
CA THR A 167 -2.02 4.40 14.38
C THR A 167 -2.94 4.32 15.60
N LYS A 168 -4.25 4.15 15.41
CA LYS A 168 -5.20 3.98 16.52
C LYS A 168 -4.95 2.69 17.31
N LYS A 169 -4.61 1.58 16.64
CA LYS A 169 -4.26 0.33 17.33
C LYS A 169 -2.96 0.45 18.13
N ILE A 170 -1.93 1.14 17.58
CA ILE A 170 -0.68 1.42 18.32
C ILE A 170 -0.99 2.27 19.57
N ALA A 171 -1.79 3.32 19.42
CA ALA A 171 -2.18 4.16 20.54
C ALA A 171 -2.91 3.35 21.63
N LEU A 172 -3.90 2.56 21.23
CA LEU A 172 -4.67 1.73 22.16
C LEU A 172 -3.80 0.70 22.91
N ASP A 173 -2.84 0.08 22.21
CA ASP A 173 -1.93 -0.89 22.83
C ASP A 173 -0.96 -0.21 23.84
N LEU A 174 -0.49 1.01 23.54
CA LEU A 174 0.30 1.81 24.47
C LEU A 174 -0.52 2.27 25.68
N GLU A 175 -1.76 2.73 25.46
CA GLU A 175 -2.67 3.15 26.52
C GLU A 175 -3.04 2.00 27.47
N ALA A 176 -3.23 0.79 26.92
CA ALA A 176 -3.42 -0.41 27.72
C ALA A 176 -2.21 -0.74 28.64
N GLN A 177 -1.02 -0.26 28.27
CA GLN A 177 0.20 -0.36 29.08
C GLN A 177 0.42 0.86 30.00
N GLY A 178 -0.57 1.76 30.09
CA GLY A 178 -0.52 2.96 30.95
C GLY A 178 0.23 4.16 30.34
N ILE A 179 0.55 4.11 29.07
CA ILE A 179 1.24 5.20 28.36
C ILE A 179 0.19 6.10 27.69
N LYS A 180 0.14 7.36 28.11
CA LYS A 180 -0.72 8.36 27.48
C LYS A 180 -0.24 8.66 26.07
N THR A 181 -1.14 8.62 25.10
CA THR A 181 -0.82 8.87 23.69
C THR A 181 -1.56 10.08 23.15
N LEU A 182 -0.98 10.74 22.15
CA LEU A 182 -1.58 11.82 21.38
C LEU A 182 -1.50 11.50 19.89
N LEU A 183 -2.64 11.43 19.23
CA LEU A 183 -2.72 11.21 17.79
C LEU A 183 -2.71 12.53 17.04
N ILE A 184 -1.76 12.69 16.13
CA ILE A 184 -1.61 13.88 15.29
C ILE A 184 -1.70 13.45 13.82
N SER A 185 -2.60 14.07 13.06
CA SER A 185 -2.68 13.89 11.61
C SER A 185 -1.92 14.99 10.91
N VAL A 186 -1.00 14.62 10.01
CA VAL A 186 -0.29 15.60 9.17
C VAL A 186 -1.27 16.32 8.24
N ASP A 187 -2.36 15.68 7.85
CA ASP A 187 -3.41 16.29 7.01
C ASP A 187 -4.09 17.48 7.71
N ASP A 188 -4.08 17.57 9.04
CA ASP A 188 -4.60 18.71 9.79
C ASP A 188 -3.72 19.96 9.66
N TYR A 189 -2.49 19.81 9.18
CA TYR A 189 -1.54 20.88 8.91
C TYR A 189 -1.54 21.37 7.46
N PHE A 190 -2.51 20.97 6.64
CA PHE A 190 -2.66 21.59 5.31
C PHE A 190 -2.85 23.11 5.42
N LYS A 191 -2.24 23.83 4.50
CA LYS A 191 -2.52 25.27 4.28
C LYS A 191 -3.97 25.44 3.82
N ASN A 192 -4.53 26.63 3.99
CA ASN A 192 -5.85 26.90 3.44
C ASN A 192 -5.88 26.59 1.94
N ARG A 193 -7.03 26.17 1.43
CA ARG A 193 -7.17 25.79 0.02
C ARG A 193 -6.70 26.87 -0.96
N CYS A 194 -6.92 28.15 -0.63
CA CYS A 194 -6.43 29.26 -1.48
C CYS A 194 -4.91 29.33 -1.59
N ASP A 195 -4.19 28.82 -0.59
CA ASP A 195 -2.72 28.84 -0.49
C ASP A 195 -2.08 27.52 -0.93
N THR A 196 -2.91 26.53 -1.29
CA THR A 196 -2.45 25.22 -1.77
C THR A 196 -1.96 25.32 -3.22
N PRO A 197 -0.79 24.78 -3.57
CA PRO A 197 -0.31 24.73 -4.94
C PRO A 197 -1.30 24.04 -5.88
N LYS A 198 -1.25 24.41 -7.17
CA LYS A 198 -2.11 23.82 -8.21
C LYS A 198 -1.31 22.98 -9.17
N ASN A 199 -1.93 21.91 -9.64
CA ASN A 199 -1.45 21.11 -10.77
C ASN A 199 -1.61 21.86 -12.10
N GLU A 200 -1.05 21.33 -13.18
CA GLU A 200 -1.16 21.90 -14.53
C GLU A 200 -2.61 21.99 -15.02
N ASP A 201 -3.48 21.08 -14.56
CA ASP A 201 -4.92 21.06 -14.89
C ASP A 201 -5.77 22.04 -14.03
N GLY A 202 -5.13 22.81 -13.13
CA GLY A 202 -5.77 23.77 -12.24
C GLY A 202 -6.37 23.16 -10.96
N SER A 203 -6.33 21.86 -10.77
CA SER A 203 -6.72 21.18 -9.52
C SER A 203 -5.72 21.49 -8.39
N TYR A 204 -6.17 21.45 -7.13
CA TYR A 204 -5.28 21.64 -5.99
C TYR A 204 -4.40 20.41 -5.76
N ASN A 205 -3.09 20.64 -5.59
CA ASN A 205 -2.11 19.58 -5.32
C ASN A 205 -1.89 19.43 -3.82
N PHE A 206 -2.60 18.52 -3.18
CA PHE A 206 -2.41 18.17 -1.78
C PHE A 206 -1.31 17.10 -1.56
N GLU A 207 -0.75 16.54 -2.62
CA GLU A 207 0.27 15.48 -2.55
C GLU A 207 1.71 16.03 -2.53
N CYS A 208 1.88 17.36 -2.45
CA CYS A 208 3.19 18.00 -2.38
C CYS A 208 3.47 18.56 -0.97
N MET A 209 4.74 18.70 -0.63
CA MET A 209 5.16 19.19 0.69
C MET A 209 4.77 20.66 0.91
N GLU A 210 4.70 21.45 -0.15
CA GLU A 210 4.34 22.86 -0.14
C GLU A 210 2.87 23.10 0.28
N ALA A 211 2.02 22.06 0.16
CA ALA A 211 0.64 22.11 0.64
C ALA A 211 0.55 22.02 2.17
N ILE A 212 1.58 21.53 2.84
CA ILE A 212 1.63 21.35 4.30
C ILE A 212 2.37 22.54 4.93
N ASP A 213 1.88 23.02 6.06
CA ASP A 213 2.57 23.99 6.91
C ASP A 213 3.58 23.26 7.81
N LEU A 214 4.75 22.98 7.25
CA LEU A 214 5.81 22.26 7.94
C LEU A 214 6.39 23.06 9.12
N GLU A 215 6.33 24.40 9.06
CA GLU A 215 6.82 25.25 10.13
C GLU A 215 5.95 25.08 11.39
N SER A 216 4.62 25.20 11.25
CA SER A 216 3.68 24.95 12.35
C SER A 216 3.77 23.51 12.87
N LEU A 217 3.86 22.50 11.99
CA LEU A 217 4.00 21.11 12.39
C LEU A 217 5.26 20.87 13.23
N ASN A 218 6.41 21.39 12.78
CA ASN A 218 7.67 21.24 13.49
C ASN A 218 7.67 21.98 14.83
N HIS A 219 7.09 23.18 14.87
CA HIS A 219 6.92 23.96 16.10
C HIS A 219 6.11 23.16 17.13
N ASP A 220 4.95 22.67 16.74
CA ASP A 220 4.03 21.97 17.64
C ASP A 220 4.63 20.64 18.13
N LEU A 221 5.26 19.88 17.23
CA LEU A 221 5.96 18.65 17.63
C LEU A 221 7.08 18.94 18.63
N LYS A 222 7.87 20.01 18.43
CA LYS A 222 8.93 20.37 19.36
C LYS A 222 8.35 20.78 20.72
N ALA A 223 7.36 21.67 20.77
CA ALA A 223 6.71 22.13 21.98
C ALA A 223 6.13 20.97 22.80
N LEU A 224 5.40 20.05 22.15
CA LEU A 224 4.89 18.82 22.78
C LEU A 224 6.03 17.93 23.31
N GLY A 225 7.13 17.81 22.57
CA GLY A 225 8.31 17.07 23.01
C GLY A 225 8.98 17.65 24.26
N ASP A 226 8.91 18.97 24.42
CA ASP A 226 9.41 19.72 25.56
C ASP A 226 8.41 19.77 26.74
N GLY A 227 7.20 19.22 26.54
CA GLY A 227 6.14 19.16 27.54
C GLY A 227 5.34 20.45 27.65
N GLU A 228 5.30 21.25 26.61
CA GLU A 228 4.48 22.46 26.54
C GLU A 228 3.06 22.15 26.05
N GLU A 229 2.12 23.06 26.33
CA GLU A 229 0.75 22.97 25.84
C GLU A 229 0.66 23.55 24.41
N VAL A 230 0.02 22.80 23.51
CA VAL A 230 -0.16 23.19 22.12
C VAL A 230 -1.63 23.13 21.73
N ARG A 231 -2.10 24.14 20.99
CA ARG A 231 -3.42 24.10 20.37
C ARG A 231 -3.29 23.54 18.95
N LEU A 232 -3.62 22.25 18.78
CA LEU A 232 -3.48 21.58 17.50
C LEU A 232 -4.45 22.14 16.44
N PRO A 233 -4.01 22.22 15.18
CA PRO A 233 -4.88 22.56 14.07
C PRO A 233 -5.81 21.40 13.71
N ARG A 234 -6.86 21.70 12.96
CA ARG A 234 -7.75 20.77 12.29
C ARG A 234 -8.08 21.31 10.91
N PHE A 235 -7.85 20.51 9.87
CA PHE A 235 -8.21 20.91 8.52
C PHE A 235 -9.65 20.51 8.19
N ASN A 236 -10.48 21.49 7.83
CA ASN A 236 -11.85 21.26 7.40
C ASN A 236 -11.88 21.05 5.88
N PHE A 237 -11.97 19.79 5.43
CA PHE A 237 -11.97 19.44 4.01
C PHE A 237 -13.16 20.00 3.21
N ILE A 238 -14.28 20.30 3.88
CA ILE A 238 -15.46 20.87 3.23
C ILE A 238 -15.21 22.36 2.91
N THR A 239 -14.81 23.14 3.91
CA THR A 239 -14.56 24.58 3.76
C THR A 239 -13.19 24.88 3.15
N GLY A 240 -12.25 23.94 3.22
CA GLY A 240 -10.87 24.11 2.79
C GLY A 240 -10.09 25.07 3.67
N LYS A 241 -10.45 25.20 4.94
CA LYS A 241 -9.80 26.08 5.91
C LYS A 241 -9.23 25.32 7.08
N ARG A 242 -8.15 25.83 7.64
CA ARG A 242 -7.59 25.37 8.90
C ARG A 242 -8.35 26.04 10.05
N GLU A 243 -8.76 25.23 10.98
CA GLU A 243 -9.38 25.58 12.25
C GLU A 243 -8.47 25.08 13.39
N TYR A 244 -8.78 25.39 14.65
CA TYR A 244 -8.01 24.91 15.78
C TYR A 244 -8.94 24.27 16.80
N TYR A 245 -8.48 23.22 17.46
CA TYR A 245 -9.23 22.62 18.57
C TYR A 245 -9.42 23.66 19.68
N GLU A 246 -10.53 23.57 20.38
CA GLU A 246 -10.90 24.53 21.42
C GLU A 246 -9.92 24.50 22.60
N TYR A 247 -9.48 23.30 22.98
CA TYR A 247 -8.61 23.09 24.12
C TYR A 247 -7.19 22.69 23.70
N PRO A 248 -6.16 23.23 24.38
CA PRO A 248 -4.80 22.80 24.15
C PRO A 248 -4.59 21.36 24.66
N VAL A 249 -3.60 20.70 24.10
CA VAL A 249 -3.14 19.34 24.49
C VAL A 249 -1.70 19.42 24.95
N LYS A 250 -1.30 18.40 25.79
CA LYS A 250 0.05 18.29 26.33
C LYS A 250 0.51 16.83 26.35
#